data_8b3eb7f905a4b92ffdd81572e98844a4
#
_entry.id   8b3eb7f905a4b92ffdd81572e98844a4
#
_cell.length_a   1.000
_cell.length_b   1.000
_cell.length_c   1.000
_cell.angle_alpha   90.00
_cell.angle_beta   90.00
_cell.angle_gamma   90.00
#
_symmetry.space_group_name_H-M   'P 1'
#
loop_
_entity.id
_entity.type
_entity.pdbx_description
1 polymer ?
#
loop_
_entity_poly.entity_id
_entity_poly.type
_entity_poly.pdbx_seq_one_letter_code
_entity_poly.pdbx_strand_id
1 'polypeptide(L)'
;MEKRQFIKDLVLTSIAMPIGFGGMAKAFANHSEKSPSVLAEDNAFWEQIRQQYILKPDYINLENGYYNFLPQPILEKYIEHIKEVNYQGSYYMRTVQWDNKNKAAARLAALAGCSAEELIITRNTTESLDLAIGGQNWNAGDEAIMAEQDYGAMLDMFVQVKDRYGVVNKIISVPNHPKDDEEIVDLYRKAITPKTKVILVSHMINISGQILPIRKICDMAHEHGVQVMV
;
A
#
# COMPACT_ATOMS: atom_id res chain seq x y z
N MET A 1 3.77 -8.15 7.76
CA MET A 1 3.58 -7.46 9.07
C MET A 1 2.56 -8.28 9.85
N GLU A 2 2.93 -8.79 11.04
CA GLU A 2 1.98 -9.58 11.84
C GLU A 2 0.80 -8.71 12.28
N LYS A 3 -0.44 -9.24 12.27
CA LYS A 3 -1.65 -8.57 12.78
C LYS A 3 -1.43 -7.92 14.15
N ARG A 4 -0.58 -8.53 14.98
CA ARG A 4 -0.18 -8.02 16.31
C ARG A 4 0.57 -6.69 16.24
N GLN A 5 1.48 -6.53 15.28
CA GLN A 5 2.27 -5.30 15.16
C GLN A 5 1.39 -4.17 14.63
N PHE A 6 0.56 -4.45 13.63
CA PHE A 6 -0.40 -3.48 13.09
C PHE A 6 -1.33 -2.90 14.17
N ILE A 7 -1.90 -3.77 15.04
CA ILE A 7 -2.78 -3.31 16.13
C ILE A 7 -2.00 -2.54 17.19
N LYS A 8 -0.76 -2.93 17.53
CA LYS A 8 0.10 -2.18 18.45
C LYS A 8 0.42 -0.78 17.92
N ASP A 9 0.77 -0.69 16.65
CA ASP A 9 1.13 0.57 16.01
C ASP A 9 -0.10 1.48 15.86
N LEU A 10 -1.29 0.90 15.63
CA LEU A 10 -2.56 1.62 15.60
C LEU A 10 -2.93 2.18 16.99
N VAL A 11 -2.72 1.41 18.06
CA VAL A 11 -2.96 1.85 19.44
C VAL A 11 -1.98 2.94 19.85
N LEU A 12 -0.70 2.81 19.54
CA LEU A 12 0.33 3.81 19.83
C LEU A 12 0.10 5.13 19.07
N THR A 13 -0.39 5.06 17.83
CA THR A 13 -0.71 6.26 17.05
C THR A 13 -2.00 6.95 17.50
N SER A 14 -2.99 6.19 18.03
CA SER A 14 -4.23 6.77 18.52
C SER A 14 -4.07 7.57 19.84
N ILE A 15 -3.09 7.21 20.67
CA ILE A 15 -2.76 7.94 21.91
C ILE A 15 -2.10 9.31 21.62
N ALA A 16 -1.46 9.46 20.46
CA ALA A 16 -0.75 10.68 20.06
C ALA A 16 -1.55 11.64 19.15
N MET A 17 -2.84 11.34 18.87
CA MET A 17 -3.65 12.16 17.96
C MET A 17 -4.51 13.18 18.71
N PRO A 18 -4.42 14.48 18.39
CA PRO A 18 -5.30 15.48 18.99
C PRO A 18 -6.73 15.37 18.45
N ILE A 19 -7.66 15.38 19.36
CA ILE A 19 -9.09 15.78 19.26
C ILE A 19 -9.70 15.76 17.84
N GLY A 20 -10.33 14.66 17.47
CA GLY A 20 -11.04 14.46 16.18
C GLY A 20 -11.39 12.97 15.93
N PHE A 21 -10.78 12.08 16.67
CA PHE A 21 -10.99 10.62 16.58
C PHE A 21 -11.90 10.11 17.70
N GLY A 22 -12.87 10.92 18.19
CA GLY A 22 -13.63 10.66 19.40
C GLY A 22 -14.20 9.24 19.51
N GLY A 23 -14.80 8.71 18.44
CA GLY A 23 -15.37 7.37 18.43
C GLY A 23 -14.32 6.26 18.40
N MET A 24 -13.32 6.36 17.52
CA MET A 24 -12.23 5.39 17.43
C MET A 24 -11.32 5.44 18.65
N ALA A 25 -10.91 6.64 19.09
CA ALA A 25 -10.12 6.81 20.31
C ALA A 25 -10.87 6.27 21.54
N LYS A 26 -12.18 6.46 21.63
CA LYS A 26 -13.01 5.90 22.70
C LYS A 26 -13.08 4.37 22.63
N ALA A 27 -13.21 3.78 21.45
CA ALA A 27 -13.18 2.33 21.28
C ALA A 27 -11.83 1.75 21.76
N PHE A 28 -10.71 2.35 21.39
CA PHE A 28 -9.38 1.94 21.86
C PHE A 28 -9.18 2.18 23.36
N ALA A 29 -9.61 3.33 23.89
CA ALA A 29 -9.51 3.63 25.30
C ALA A 29 -10.32 2.68 26.18
N ASN A 30 -11.54 2.31 25.75
CA ASN A 30 -12.40 1.35 26.45
C ASN A 30 -11.80 -0.07 26.49
N HIS A 31 -10.81 -0.35 25.65
CA HIS A 31 -10.20 -1.68 25.53
C HIS A 31 -8.68 -1.65 25.75
N SER A 32 -8.14 -0.56 26.33
CA SER A 32 -6.69 -0.36 26.51
C SER A 32 -6.01 -1.47 27.34
N GLU A 33 -6.74 -2.13 28.22
CA GLU A 33 -6.25 -3.24 29.06
C GLU A 33 -6.14 -4.58 28.32
N LYS A 34 -6.73 -4.69 27.10
CA LYS A 34 -6.74 -5.93 26.33
C LYS A 34 -5.52 -6.02 25.44
N SER A 35 -4.92 -7.23 25.35
CA SER A 35 -3.86 -7.47 24.38
C SER A 35 -4.37 -7.40 22.95
N PRO A 36 -3.51 -7.08 21.97
CA PRO A 36 -3.90 -7.05 20.55
C PRO A 36 -4.52 -8.34 20.03
N SER A 37 -4.07 -9.50 20.54
CA SER A 37 -4.64 -10.79 20.17
C SER A 37 -6.07 -10.98 20.70
N VAL A 38 -6.36 -10.50 21.88
CA VAL A 38 -7.72 -10.52 22.46
C VAL A 38 -8.63 -9.54 21.70
N LEU A 39 -8.15 -8.35 21.36
CA LEU A 39 -8.92 -7.38 20.57
C LEU A 39 -9.22 -7.88 19.17
N ALA A 40 -8.32 -8.64 18.55
CA ALA A 40 -8.52 -9.18 17.20
C ALA A 40 -9.75 -10.12 17.12
N GLU A 41 -10.13 -10.74 18.24
CA GLU A 41 -11.25 -11.68 18.34
C GLU A 41 -12.48 -11.05 19.05
N ASP A 42 -12.38 -9.80 19.51
CA ASP A 42 -13.44 -9.13 20.26
C ASP A 42 -14.48 -8.50 19.32
N ASN A 43 -15.59 -9.19 19.12
CA ASN A 43 -16.70 -8.71 18.28
C ASN A 43 -17.27 -7.36 18.75
N ALA A 44 -17.30 -7.09 20.05
CA ALA A 44 -17.82 -5.82 20.58
C ALA A 44 -16.88 -4.65 20.22
N PHE A 45 -15.57 -4.88 20.23
CA PHE A 45 -14.58 -3.91 19.76
C PHE A 45 -14.78 -3.62 18.26
N TRP A 46 -14.86 -4.66 17.43
CA TRP A 46 -15.05 -4.49 15.99
C TRP A 46 -16.39 -3.83 15.63
N GLU A 47 -17.44 -4.11 16.37
CA GLU A 47 -18.73 -3.42 16.17
C GLU A 47 -18.62 -1.92 16.48
N GLN A 48 -17.89 -1.50 17.52
CA GLN A 48 -17.62 -0.09 17.78
C GLN A 48 -16.81 0.58 16.64
N ILE A 49 -15.86 -0.13 16.07
CA ILE A 49 -15.11 0.35 14.89
C ILE A 49 -16.03 0.46 13.68
N ARG A 50 -16.85 -0.56 13.41
CA ARG A 50 -17.82 -0.58 12.31
C ARG A 50 -18.79 0.60 12.36
N GLN A 51 -19.29 0.97 13.53
CA GLN A 51 -20.20 2.10 13.74
C GLN A 51 -19.57 3.46 13.35
N GLN A 52 -18.26 3.54 13.15
CA GLN A 52 -17.62 4.75 12.67
C GLN A 52 -17.79 4.95 11.15
N TYR A 53 -18.28 3.95 10.43
CA TYR A 53 -18.48 4.00 8.99
C TYR A 53 -19.97 4.18 8.66
N ILE A 54 -20.30 5.13 7.81
CA ILE A 54 -21.64 5.27 7.23
C ILE A 54 -21.61 4.64 5.84
N LEU A 55 -22.18 3.45 5.75
CA LEU A 55 -22.20 2.66 4.52
C LEU A 55 -23.61 2.65 3.93
N LYS A 56 -23.68 2.46 2.61
CA LYS A 56 -24.95 2.27 1.91
C LYS A 56 -25.61 0.97 2.41
N PRO A 57 -26.90 1.01 2.84
CA PRO A 57 -27.50 -0.09 3.60
C PRO A 57 -27.99 -1.26 2.73
N ASP A 58 -28.12 -1.08 1.42
CA ASP A 58 -28.76 -2.00 0.49
C ASP A 58 -27.80 -2.99 -0.17
N TYR A 59 -26.52 -3.02 0.21
CA TYR A 59 -25.54 -4.02 -0.21
C TYR A 59 -24.44 -4.23 0.84
N ILE A 60 -23.74 -5.36 0.76
CA ILE A 60 -22.58 -5.66 1.58
C ILE A 60 -21.32 -5.40 0.75
N ASN A 61 -20.51 -4.44 1.18
CA ASN A 61 -19.23 -4.17 0.53
C ASN A 61 -18.18 -5.15 1.01
N LEU A 62 -17.64 -5.95 0.10
CA LEU A 62 -16.55 -6.90 0.35
C LEU A 62 -15.24 -6.50 -0.34
N GLU A 63 -15.26 -5.40 -1.10
CA GLU A 63 -14.12 -4.94 -1.87
C GLU A 63 -13.66 -3.57 -1.38
N ASN A 64 -12.45 -3.50 -0.80
CA ASN A 64 -11.82 -2.28 -0.30
C ASN A 64 -10.43 -2.03 -0.93
N GLY A 65 -10.01 -2.87 -1.86
CA GLY A 65 -8.74 -2.73 -2.54
C GLY A 65 -8.74 -1.61 -3.58
N TYR A 66 -9.88 -1.43 -4.27
CA TYR A 66 -10.05 -0.40 -5.29
C TYR A 66 -10.50 0.93 -4.70
N TYR A 67 -11.56 0.91 -3.87
CA TYR A 67 -12.12 2.08 -3.21
C TYR A 67 -12.38 1.78 -1.75
N ASN A 68 -11.76 2.53 -0.86
CA ASN A 68 -11.92 2.34 0.58
C ASN A 68 -12.79 3.45 1.17
N PHE A 69 -13.66 3.07 2.11
CA PHE A 69 -14.45 4.01 2.89
C PHE A 69 -13.59 4.68 3.97
N LEU A 70 -13.85 5.94 4.22
CA LEU A 70 -13.30 6.64 5.37
C LEU A 70 -14.27 6.54 6.57
N PRO A 71 -13.79 6.23 7.77
CA PRO A 71 -14.60 6.41 8.97
C PRO A 71 -14.95 7.90 9.16
N GLN A 72 -16.14 8.19 9.69
CA GLN A 72 -16.67 9.55 9.78
C GLN A 72 -15.71 10.56 10.41
N PRO A 73 -15.02 10.28 11.52
CA PRO A 73 -14.10 11.23 12.12
C PRO A 73 -12.93 11.59 11.20
N ILE A 74 -12.48 10.65 10.36
CA ILE A 74 -11.41 10.90 9.38
C ILE A 74 -11.95 11.72 8.21
N LEU A 75 -13.13 11.38 7.70
CA LEU A 75 -13.79 12.11 6.63
C LEU A 75 -14.04 13.57 7.01
N GLU A 76 -14.59 13.82 8.20
CA GLU A 76 -14.85 15.15 8.73
C GLU A 76 -13.54 15.95 8.83
N LYS A 77 -12.50 15.36 9.38
CA LYS A 77 -11.18 16.00 9.49
C LYS A 77 -10.54 16.30 8.14
N TYR A 78 -10.70 15.41 7.18
CA TYR A 78 -10.24 15.63 5.81
C TYR A 78 -10.96 16.83 5.16
N ILE A 79 -12.28 16.91 5.34
CA ILE A 79 -13.10 18.05 4.85
C ILE A 79 -12.67 19.36 5.53
N GLU A 80 -12.40 19.36 6.85
CA GLU A 80 -11.87 20.52 7.56
C GLU A 80 -10.54 21.00 6.97
N HIS A 81 -9.60 20.08 6.69
CA HIS A 81 -8.33 20.42 6.07
C HIS A 81 -8.50 21.00 4.64
N ILE A 82 -9.42 20.47 3.86
CA ILE A 82 -9.73 21.04 2.54
C ILE A 82 -10.23 22.48 2.68
N LYS A 83 -11.14 22.75 3.61
CA LYS A 83 -11.65 24.10 3.89
C LYS A 83 -10.54 25.03 4.34
N GLU A 84 -9.65 24.58 5.22
CA GLU A 84 -8.53 25.35 5.73
C GLU A 84 -7.53 25.73 4.63
N VAL A 85 -7.16 24.77 3.78
CA VAL A 85 -6.28 25.03 2.62
C VAL A 85 -6.93 26.03 1.66
N ASN A 86 -8.23 25.87 1.39
CA ASN A 86 -8.99 26.80 0.53
C ASN A 86 -9.08 28.20 1.14
N TYR A 87 -9.26 28.30 2.45
CA TYR A 87 -9.34 29.58 3.15
C TYR A 87 -8.01 30.34 3.13
N GLN A 88 -6.91 29.66 3.39
CA GLN A 88 -5.58 30.28 3.42
C GLN A 88 -4.96 30.45 2.03
N GLY A 89 -5.30 29.59 1.05
CA GLY A 89 -4.79 29.65 -0.31
C GLY A 89 -3.26 29.64 -0.40
N SER A 90 -2.70 30.62 -1.11
CA SER A 90 -1.25 30.72 -1.32
C SER A 90 -0.45 30.91 -0.03
N TYR A 91 -1.04 31.47 1.02
CA TYR A 91 -0.36 31.63 2.31
C TYR A 91 -0.04 30.24 2.91
N TYR A 92 -1.01 29.33 2.94
CA TYR A 92 -0.79 27.97 3.41
C TYR A 92 0.35 27.29 2.63
N MET A 93 0.31 27.37 1.31
CA MET A 93 1.30 26.73 0.43
C MET A 93 2.72 27.27 0.64
N ARG A 94 2.87 28.53 1.02
CA ARG A 94 4.17 29.18 1.20
C ARG A 94 4.70 29.11 2.63
N THR A 95 3.87 28.80 3.62
CA THR A 95 4.25 28.87 5.04
C THR A 95 4.07 27.56 5.78
N VAL A 96 2.92 26.91 5.67
CA VAL A 96 2.53 25.77 6.53
C VAL A 96 2.70 24.42 5.86
N GLN A 97 2.57 24.37 4.54
CA GLN A 97 2.51 23.13 3.77
C GLN A 97 3.71 22.22 4.02
N TRP A 98 4.92 22.76 3.97
CA TRP A 98 6.15 21.97 4.07
C TRP A 98 6.29 21.29 5.42
N ASP A 99 6.00 21.99 6.50
CA ASP A 99 6.04 21.44 7.86
C ASP A 99 5.03 20.31 8.01
N ASN A 100 3.82 20.48 7.48
CA ASN A 100 2.79 19.46 7.54
C ASN A 100 3.15 18.23 6.69
N LYS A 101 3.71 18.42 5.49
CA LYS A 101 4.20 17.32 4.64
C LYS A 101 5.32 16.54 5.35
N ASN A 102 6.29 17.24 5.93
CA ASN A 102 7.41 16.61 6.64
C ASN A 102 6.91 15.82 7.86
N LYS A 103 5.97 16.38 8.64
CA LYS A 103 5.36 15.66 9.77
C LYS A 103 4.59 14.42 9.32
N ALA A 104 3.85 14.51 8.22
CA ALA A 104 3.14 13.37 7.66
C ALA A 104 4.11 12.30 7.16
N ALA A 105 5.15 12.69 6.42
CA ALA A 105 6.18 11.77 5.94
C ALA A 105 6.88 11.05 7.09
N ALA A 106 7.31 11.78 8.13
CA ALA A 106 7.95 11.18 9.30
C ALA A 106 7.07 10.14 10.01
N ARG A 107 5.77 10.42 10.15
CA ARG A 107 4.82 9.49 10.76
C ARG A 107 4.57 8.25 9.91
N LEU A 108 4.43 8.40 8.60
CA LEU A 108 4.24 7.28 7.67
C LEU A 108 5.51 6.44 7.57
N ALA A 109 6.68 7.05 7.51
CA ALA A 109 7.97 6.37 7.50
C ALA A 109 8.16 5.50 8.75
N ALA A 110 7.82 6.03 9.93
CA ALA A 110 7.85 5.26 11.18
C ALA A 110 6.94 4.02 11.13
N LEU A 111 5.77 4.12 10.51
CA LEU A 111 4.87 2.98 10.31
C LEU A 111 5.40 1.98 9.26
N ALA A 112 6.03 2.49 8.20
CA ALA A 112 6.60 1.68 7.13
C ALA A 112 7.94 1.03 7.53
N GLY A 113 8.59 1.49 8.60
CA GLY A 113 9.90 1.00 9.04
C GLY A 113 11.06 1.50 8.19
N CYS A 114 10.92 2.70 7.60
CA CYS A 114 11.95 3.37 6.80
C CYS A 114 12.21 4.80 7.32
N SER A 115 13.17 5.51 6.73
CA SER A 115 13.39 6.92 7.01
C SER A 115 12.41 7.81 6.23
N ALA A 116 12.17 9.03 6.71
CA ALA A 116 11.29 9.98 6.01
C ALA A 116 11.88 10.43 4.66
N GLU A 117 13.19 10.33 4.47
CA GLU A 117 13.89 10.66 3.23
C GLU A 117 13.70 9.61 2.14
N GLU A 118 13.38 8.37 2.52
CA GLU A 118 13.07 7.28 1.60
C GLU A 118 11.60 7.24 1.19
N LEU A 119 10.75 8.14 1.75
CA LEU A 119 9.31 8.13 1.54
C LEU A 119 8.84 9.29 0.69
N ILE A 120 8.20 9.00 -0.43
CA ILE A 120 7.49 9.97 -1.26
C ILE A 120 5.98 9.70 -1.15
N ILE A 121 5.22 10.71 -0.75
CA ILE A 121 3.76 10.64 -0.66
C ILE A 121 3.16 11.07 -1.99
N THR A 122 2.45 10.17 -2.65
CA THR A 122 1.72 10.41 -3.90
C THR A 122 0.21 10.39 -3.66
N ARG A 123 -0.58 10.62 -4.71
CA ARG A 123 -2.04 10.61 -4.62
C ARG A 123 -2.63 9.19 -4.52
N ASN A 124 -1.98 8.21 -5.14
CA ASN A 124 -2.41 6.82 -5.16
C ASN A 124 -1.30 5.89 -5.65
N THR A 125 -1.54 4.58 -5.57
CA THR A 125 -0.58 3.55 -5.99
C THR A 125 -0.26 3.61 -7.48
N THR A 126 -1.24 3.92 -8.34
CA THR A 126 -1.02 4.03 -9.78
C THR A 126 0.02 5.11 -10.09
N GLU A 127 -0.13 6.31 -9.52
CA GLU A 127 0.85 7.39 -9.67
C GLU A 127 2.24 6.97 -9.15
N SER A 128 2.31 6.31 -8.00
CA SER A 128 3.59 5.85 -7.43
C SER A 128 4.31 4.87 -8.36
N LEU A 129 3.59 3.88 -8.86
CA LEU A 129 4.15 2.86 -9.74
C LEU A 129 4.50 3.45 -11.12
N ASP A 130 3.67 4.30 -11.68
CA ASP A 130 3.94 4.99 -12.96
C ASP A 130 5.22 5.83 -12.87
N LEU A 131 5.41 6.56 -11.76
CA LEU A 131 6.63 7.32 -11.51
C LEU A 131 7.85 6.40 -11.38
N ALA A 132 7.72 5.28 -10.66
CA ALA A 132 8.80 4.33 -10.48
C ALA A 132 9.14 3.60 -11.78
N ILE A 133 8.15 3.16 -12.55
CA ILE A 133 8.33 2.46 -13.84
C ILE A 133 8.87 3.44 -14.89
N GLY A 134 8.25 4.61 -15.01
CA GLY A 134 8.65 5.63 -15.98
C GLY A 134 9.99 6.29 -15.69
N GLY A 135 10.41 6.32 -14.41
CA GLY A 135 11.68 6.86 -13.95
C GLY A 135 12.87 5.90 -14.11
N GLN A 136 12.67 4.66 -14.52
CA GLN A 136 13.76 3.73 -14.79
C GLN A 136 14.55 4.13 -16.05
N ASN A 137 15.86 3.93 -16.00
CA ASN A 137 16.73 4.12 -17.17
C ASN A 137 16.65 2.91 -18.12
N TRP A 138 15.57 2.82 -18.88
CA TRP A 138 15.31 1.73 -19.80
C TRP A 138 16.21 1.78 -21.03
N ASN A 139 16.73 0.61 -21.45
CA ASN A 139 17.39 0.41 -22.72
C ASN A 139 16.63 -0.61 -23.56
N ALA A 140 16.75 -0.53 -24.87
CA ALA A 140 16.16 -1.52 -25.76
C ALA A 140 16.70 -2.93 -25.46
N GLY A 141 15.79 -3.87 -25.25
CA GLY A 141 16.12 -5.24 -24.88
C GLY A 141 16.25 -5.51 -23.39
N ASP A 142 16.16 -4.50 -22.51
CA ASP A 142 15.93 -4.72 -21.07
C ASP A 142 14.64 -5.52 -20.89
N GLU A 143 14.59 -6.37 -19.86
CA GLU A 143 13.43 -7.20 -19.59
C GLU A 143 12.75 -6.79 -18.28
N ALA A 144 11.41 -6.79 -18.29
CA ALA A 144 10.58 -6.64 -17.12
C ALA A 144 9.71 -7.89 -16.94
N ILE A 145 9.67 -8.46 -15.73
CA ILE A 145 8.85 -9.63 -15.39
C ILE A 145 7.65 -9.16 -14.61
N MET A 146 6.47 -9.67 -14.93
CA MET A 146 5.21 -9.42 -14.24
C MET A 146 4.29 -10.63 -14.39
N ALA A 147 3.27 -10.73 -13.55
CA ALA A 147 2.28 -11.79 -13.62
C ALA A 147 1.01 -11.33 -14.35
N GLU A 148 0.30 -12.26 -15.00
CA GLU A 148 -1.04 -12.02 -15.58
C GLU A 148 -2.03 -11.47 -14.53
N GLN A 149 -1.82 -11.85 -13.27
CA GLN A 149 -2.65 -11.49 -12.14
C GLN A 149 -2.31 -10.13 -11.52
N ASP A 150 -1.24 -9.48 -11.98
CA ASP A 150 -0.90 -8.14 -11.51
C ASP A 150 -1.93 -7.11 -11.99
N TYR A 151 -1.96 -5.96 -11.33
CA TYR A 151 -2.97 -4.94 -11.60
C TYR A 151 -2.88 -4.42 -13.05
N GLY A 152 -3.99 -4.48 -13.77
CA GLY A 152 -4.05 -4.20 -15.20
C GLY A 152 -3.45 -2.86 -15.62
N ALA A 153 -3.68 -1.79 -14.87
CA ALA A 153 -3.10 -0.48 -15.18
C ALA A 153 -1.56 -0.50 -15.19
N MET A 154 -0.94 -1.37 -14.37
CA MET A 154 0.53 -1.51 -14.36
C MET A 154 1.01 -2.33 -15.54
N LEU A 155 0.26 -3.36 -15.93
CA LEU A 155 0.55 -4.10 -17.17
C LEU A 155 0.48 -3.16 -18.39
N ASP A 156 -0.51 -2.27 -18.45
CA ASP A 156 -0.64 -1.27 -19.51
C ASP A 156 0.54 -0.27 -19.49
N MET A 157 1.01 0.15 -18.31
CA MET A 157 2.19 0.99 -18.20
C MET A 157 3.44 0.29 -18.75
N PHE A 158 3.60 -1.02 -18.51
CA PHE A 158 4.70 -1.78 -19.11
C PHE A 158 4.55 -1.99 -20.62
N VAL A 159 3.33 -2.02 -21.15
CA VAL A 159 3.11 -1.96 -22.60
C VAL A 159 3.63 -0.63 -23.16
N GLN A 160 3.34 0.49 -22.49
CA GLN A 160 3.85 1.80 -22.89
C GLN A 160 5.37 1.85 -22.86
N VAL A 161 6.01 1.30 -21.82
CA VAL A 161 7.48 1.22 -21.69
C VAL A 161 8.10 0.38 -22.81
N LYS A 162 7.48 -0.76 -23.13
CA LYS A 162 7.86 -1.60 -24.28
C LYS A 162 7.84 -0.81 -25.59
N ASP A 163 6.72 -0.10 -25.86
CA ASP A 163 6.55 0.62 -27.10
C ASP A 163 7.49 1.83 -27.24
N ARG A 164 7.80 2.50 -26.14
CA ARG A 164 8.67 3.69 -26.12
C ARG A 164 10.16 3.36 -26.12
N TYR A 165 10.57 2.31 -25.40
CA TYR A 165 11.97 2.04 -25.11
C TYR A 165 12.45 0.68 -25.62
N GLY A 166 11.58 -0.14 -26.21
CA GLY A 166 11.94 -1.47 -26.71
C GLY A 166 12.20 -2.50 -25.61
N VAL A 167 11.59 -2.32 -24.44
CA VAL A 167 11.66 -3.26 -23.33
C VAL A 167 10.89 -4.53 -23.68
N VAL A 168 11.34 -5.67 -23.18
CA VAL A 168 10.69 -6.97 -23.35
C VAL A 168 9.89 -7.32 -22.11
N ASN A 169 8.58 -7.33 -22.22
CA ASN A 169 7.68 -7.73 -21.14
C ASN A 169 7.57 -9.25 -21.08
N LYS A 170 7.96 -9.85 -19.97
CA LYS A 170 7.80 -11.26 -19.66
C LYS A 170 6.62 -11.47 -18.72
N ILE A 171 5.58 -12.07 -19.25
CA ILE A 171 4.37 -12.35 -18.48
C ILE A 171 4.43 -13.79 -17.99
N ILE A 172 4.34 -13.99 -16.67
CA ILE A 172 4.21 -15.31 -16.03
C ILE A 172 2.79 -15.49 -15.52
N SER A 173 2.41 -16.73 -15.23
CA SER A 173 1.11 -17.05 -14.62
C SER A 173 1.33 -17.66 -13.23
N VAL A 174 0.78 -17.01 -12.20
CA VAL A 174 0.88 -17.47 -10.82
C VAL A 174 -0.31 -18.38 -10.51
N PRO A 175 -0.09 -19.62 -10.05
CA PRO A 175 -1.19 -20.52 -9.73
C PRO A 175 -1.97 -20.04 -8.50
N ASN A 176 -3.30 -20.13 -8.55
CA ASN A 176 -4.16 -19.77 -7.41
C ASN A 176 -3.98 -20.69 -6.19
N HIS A 177 -3.53 -21.92 -6.43
CA HIS A 177 -3.31 -22.94 -5.40
C HIS A 177 -1.91 -23.55 -5.56
N PRO A 178 -0.84 -22.80 -5.22
CA PRO A 178 0.51 -23.33 -5.28
C PRO A 178 0.70 -24.41 -4.20
N LYS A 179 1.61 -25.34 -4.43
CA LYS A 179 1.97 -26.38 -3.44
C LYS A 179 2.62 -25.76 -2.21
N ASP A 180 3.45 -24.75 -2.44
CA ASP A 180 4.20 -24.02 -1.43
C ASP A 180 4.68 -22.67 -2.00
N ASP A 181 5.33 -21.86 -1.18
CA ASP A 181 5.90 -20.59 -1.58
C ASP A 181 6.99 -20.75 -2.66
N GLU A 182 7.77 -21.85 -2.62
CA GLU A 182 8.90 -22.06 -3.53
C GLU A 182 8.42 -22.27 -4.97
N GLU A 183 7.25 -22.87 -5.16
CA GLU A 183 6.65 -22.98 -6.50
C GLU A 183 6.46 -21.59 -7.13
N ILE A 184 6.00 -20.61 -6.33
CA ILE A 184 5.84 -19.21 -6.80
C ILE A 184 7.20 -18.57 -7.06
N VAL A 185 8.14 -18.69 -6.12
CA VAL A 185 9.50 -18.12 -6.26
C VAL A 185 10.19 -18.68 -7.49
N ASP A 186 10.05 -19.97 -7.77
CA ASP A 186 10.62 -20.64 -8.92
C ASP A 186 10.07 -20.15 -10.26
N LEU A 187 8.80 -19.73 -10.32
CA LEU A 187 8.23 -19.12 -11.53
C LEU A 187 8.98 -17.83 -11.90
N TYR A 188 9.18 -16.96 -10.92
CA TYR A 188 9.94 -15.71 -11.12
C TYR A 188 11.41 -16.02 -11.44
N ARG A 189 12.06 -16.94 -10.69
CA ARG A 189 13.45 -17.33 -10.91
C ARG A 189 13.70 -17.83 -12.34
N LYS A 190 12.85 -18.69 -12.86
CA LYS A 190 12.94 -19.24 -14.22
C LYS A 190 12.76 -18.19 -15.31
N ALA A 191 12.07 -17.10 -15.02
CA ALA A 191 11.87 -16.01 -15.96
C ALA A 191 13.05 -15.04 -16.01
N ILE A 192 13.93 -15.01 -14.99
CA ILE A 192 15.09 -14.13 -14.92
C ILE A 192 16.14 -14.52 -15.98
N THR A 193 16.68 -13.50 -16.65
CA THR A 193 17.86 -13.61 -17.53
C THR A 193 18.86 -12.49 -17.22
N PRO A 194 20.06 -12.49 -17.80
CA PRO A 194 21.01 -11.38 -17.63
C PRO A 194 20.49 -10.00 -18.10
N LYS A 195 19.37 -9.96 -18.81
CA LYS A 195 18.71 -8.73 -19.28
C LYS A 195 17.58 -8.28 -18.40
N THR A 196 17.18 -9.08 -17.42
CA THR A 196 16.08 -8.76 -16.49
C THR A 196 16.50 -7.63 -15.58
N LYS A 197 15.73 -6.55 -15.60
CA LYS A 197 16.00 -5.34 -14.83
C LYS A 197 15.06 -5.18 -13.65
N VAL A 198 13.79 -5.46 -13.85
CA VAL A 198 12.73 -5.24 -12.84
C VAL A 198 11.78 -6.42 -12.82
N ILE A 199 11.35 -6.80 -11.63
CA ILE A 199 10.18 -7.64 -11.39
C ILE A 199 9.10 -6.76 -10.77
N LEU A 200 7.91 -6.71 -11.36
CA LEU A 200 6.70 -6.25 -10.71
C LEU A 200 6.04 -7.43 -10.02
N VAL A 201 5.59 -7.28 -8.79
CA VAL A 201 4.87 -8.31 -8.06
C VAL A 201 3.86 -7.71 -7.09
N SER A 202 2.61 -8.11 -7.19
CA SER A 202 1.57 -7.71 -6.22
C SER A 202 1.75 -8.47 -4.90
N HIS A 203 1.86 -7.76 -3.76
CA HIS A 203 1.90 -8.42 -2.45
C HIS A 203 0.62 -9.21 -2.18
N MET A 204 -0.52 -8.60 -2.48
CA MET A 204 -1.82 -9.26 -2.49
C MET A 204 -2.48 -9.04 -3.84
N ILE A 205 -2.75 -10.11 -4.55
CA ILE A 205 -3.41 -10.05 -5.86
C ILE A 205 -4.87 -9.62 -5.65
N ASN A 206 -5.27 -8.51 -6.26
CA ASN A 206 -6.59 -7.91 -6.03
C ASN A 206 -7.77 -8.78 -6.48
N ILE A 207 -7.61 -9.58 -7.54
CA ILE A 207 -8.69 -10.43 -8.10
C ILE A 207 -8.89 -11.74 -7.33
N SER A 208 -7.87 -12.25 -6.63
CA SER A 208 -7.93 -13.53 -5.92
C SER A 208 -7.79 -13.41 -4.39
N GLY A 209 -7.23 -12.30 -3.90
CA GLY A 209 -6.85 -12.14 -2.50
C GLY A 209 -5.63 -12.96 -2.09
N GLN A 210 -4.95 -13.61 -3.05
CA GLN A 210 -3.76 -14.41 -2.79
C GLN A 210 -2.61 -13.52 -2.31
N ILE A 211 -1.99 -13.88 -1.20
CA ILE A 211 -0.80 -13.21 -0.65
C ILE A 211 0.43 -13.94 -1.14
N LEU A 212 1.31 -13.23 -1.85
CA LEU A 212 2.53 -13.79 -2.41
C LEU A 212 3.70 -13.72 -1.41
N PRO A 213 4.68 -14.63 -1.51
CA PRO A 213 5.85 -14.69 -0.61
C PRO A 213 6.89 -13.63 -0.99
N ILE A 214 6.52 -12.34 -0.86
CA ILE A 214 7.32 -11.19 -1.35
C ILE A 214 8.75 -11.22 -0.85
N ARG A 215 8.98 -11.52 0.44
CA ARG A 215 10.33 -11.55 0.99
C ARG A 215 11.23 -12.53 0.23
N LYS A 216 10.73 -13.74 0.00
CA LYS A 216 11.49 -14.77 -0.74
C LYS A 216 11.73 -14.38 -2.19
N ILE A 217 10.72 -13.76 -2.84
CA ILE A 217 10.86 -13.25 -4.21
C ILE A 217 11.90 -12.14 -4.27
N CYS A 218 11.89 -11.18 -3.32
CA CYS A 218 12.88 -10.12 -3.25
C CYS A 218 14.28 -10.66 -3.02
N ASP A 219 14.46 -11.53 -2.03
CA ASP A 219 15.77 -12.12 -1.71
C ASP A 219 16.34 -12.85 -2.93
N MET A 220 15.53 -13.68 -3.59
CA MET A 220 15.88 -14.39 -4.82
C MET A 220 16.24 -13.42 -5.97
N ALA A 221 15.45 -12.39 -6.20
CA ALA A 221 15.70 -11.42 -7.28
C ALA A 221 17.00 -10.62 -7.05
N HIS A 222 17.25 -10.21 -5.81
CA HIS A 222 18.44 -9.48 -5.43
C HIS A 222 19.73 -10.31 -5.60
N GLU A 223 19.69 -11.64 -5.37
CA GLU A 223 20.79 -12.54 -5.68
C GLU A 223 21.17 -12.51 -7.17
N HIS A 224 20.23 -12.15 -8.05
CA HIS A 224 20.43 -12.00 -9.49
C HIS A 224 20.67 -10.54 -9.93
N GLY A 225 20.75 -9.60 -8.99
CA GLY A 225 20.93 -8.18 -9.27
C GLY A 225 19.68 -7.50 -9.86
N VAL A 226 18.50 -8.11 -9.72
CA VAL A 226 17.22 -7.63 -10.26
C VAL A 226 16.48 -6.81 -9.21
N GLN A 227 15.95 -5.65 -9.61
CA GLN A 227 15.10 -4.82 -8.75
C GLN A 227 13.70 -5.41 -8.64
N VAL A 228 13.07 -5.25 -7.47
CA VAL A 228 11.68 -5.68 -7.24
C VAL A 228 10.83 -4.48 -6.89
N MET A 229 9.71 -4.38 -7.58
CA MET A 229 8.66 -3.39 -7.37
C MET A 229 7.44 -4.12 -6.83
N VAL A 230 7.00 -3.75 -5.61
CA VAL A 230 5.91 -4.41 -4.89
C VAL A 230 4.70 -3.50 -4.78
#